data_8e59d07b9eddeab585f3994bdcae4721
#
_entry.id   8e59d07b9eddeab585f3994bdcae4721
#
_cell.length_a   1.000
_cell.length_b   1.000
_cell.length_c   1.000
_cell.angle_alpha   90.00
_cell.angle_beta   90.00
_cell.angle_gamma   90.00
#
_symmetry.space_group_name_H-M   'P 1'
#
loop_
_entity.id
_entity.type
_entity.pdbx_description
1 polymer ?
#
loop_
_entity_poly.entity_id
_entity_poly.type
_entity_poly.pdbx_seq_one_letter_code
_entity_poly.pdbx_strand_id
1 'polypeptide(L)'
;MDALMILINFLTDALGPDYNIVFYNLREEAIGTCIEADAVSRTAAQFSRPLPKKIGEMVASGALKPNTYCTALTTIYDGEKVANTGLLYVKQPEMGIDGILAINFRENKYFEIAQELLYMS
;
A
#
# COMPACT_ATOMS: atom_id res chain seq x y z
N MET A 1 -2.43 7.66 -19.76
CA MET A 1 -2.13 6.93 -18.52
C MET A 1 -3.00 7.46 -17.40
N ASP A 2 -3.54 6.56 -16.58
CA ASP A 2 -4.35 6.91 -15.43
C ASP A 2 -3.56 7.75 -14.42
N ALA A 3 -4.19 8.75 -13.85
CA ALA A 3 -3.56 9.62 -12.84
C ALA A 3 -3.07 8.85 -11.62
N LEU A 4 -3.79 7.79 -11.21
CA LEU A 4 -3.36 6.94 -10.09
C LEU A 4 -2.08 6.19 -10.42
N MET A 5 -1.92 5.70 -11.63
CA MET A 5 -0.69 5.01 -12.04
C MET A 5 0.50 5.96 -12.05
N ILE A 6 0.29 7.19 -12.50
CA ILE A 6 1.34 8.23 -12.47
C ILE A 6 1.74 8.52 -11.02
N LEU A 7 0.77 8.66 -10.13
CA LEU A 7 1.02 8.92 -8.72
C LEU A 7 1.81 7.78 -8.06
N ILE A 8 1.43 6.54 -8.33
CA ILE A 8 2.12 5.36 -7.76
C ILE A 8 3.54 5.26 -8.30
N ASN A 9 3.74 5.51 -9.58
CA ASN A 9 5.08 5.55 -10.17
C ASN A 9 5.94 6.63 -9.51
N PHE A 10 5.39 7.81 -9.35
CA PHE A 10 6.08 8.92 -8.69
C PHE A 10 6.49 8.56 -7.26
N LEU A 11 5.56 8.05 -6.45
CA LEU A 11 5.84 7.70 -5.06
C LEU A 11 6.85 6.55 -4.96
N THR A 12 6.75 5.56 -5.85
CA THR A 12 7.68 4.44 -5.90
C THR A 12 9.10 4.92 -6.15
N ASP A 13 9.28 5.81 -7.11
CA ASP A 13 10.60 6.35 -7.43
C ASP A 13 11.11 7.28 -6.33
N ALA A 14 10.25 8.13 -5.79
CA ALA A 14 10.63 9.10 -4.78
C ALA A 14 11.01 8.44 -3.44
N LEU A 15 10.30 7.40 -3.03
CA LEU A 15 10.52 6.72 -1.75
C LEU A 15 11.56 5.59 -1.83
N GLY A 16 11.76 5.03 -3.02
CA GLY A 16 12.78 4.01 -3.25
C GLY A 16 12.35 2.59 -2.90
N PRO A 17 13.31 1.62 -3.00
CA PRO A 17 12.99 0.19 -2.98
C PRO A 17 12.57 -0.36 -1.61
N ASP A 18 12.76 0.39 -0.53
CA ASP A 18 12.38 -0.04 0.81
C ASP A 18 10.88 0.14 1.09
N TYR A 19 10.19 0.83 0.19
CA TYR A 19 8.76 1.09 0.30
C TYR A 19 7.99 0.39 -0.80
N ASN A 20 6.79 -0.05 -0.45
CA ASN A 20 5.82 -0.58 -1.38
C ASN A 20 4.60 0.34 -1.37
N ILE A 21 4.16 0.76 -2.55
CA ILE A 21 3.02 1.67 -2.71
C ILE A 21 1.91 0.89 -3.39
N VAL A 22 0.75 0.81 -2.72
CA VAL A 22 -0.39 0.05 -3.22
C VAL A 22 -1.65 0.89 -3.10
N PHE A 23 -2.47 0.90 -4.16
CA PHE A 23 -3.81 1.46 -4.11
C PHE A 23 -4.82 0.32 -4.25
N TYR A 24 -5.57 0.06 -3.19
CA TYR A 24 -6.61 -0.97 -3.17
C TYR A 24 -7.93 -0.36 -3.61
N ASN A 25 -8.56 -0.95 -4.63
CA ASN A 25 -9.85 -0.49 -5.12
C ASN A 25 -10.99 -0.87 -4.17
N LEU A 26 -11.85 0.11 -3.86
CA LEU A 26 -13.09 -0.12 -3.14
C LEU A 26 -14.32 0.06 -4.05
N ARG A 27 -14.11 0.48 -5.30
CA ARG A 27 -15.22 0.56 -6.27
C ARG A 27 -15.78 -0.84 -6.52
N GLU A 28 -17.11 -0.94 -6.57
CA GLU A 28 -17.80 -2.21 -6.70
C GLU A 28 -17.30 -3.04 -7.89
N GLU A 29 -17.12 -2.41 -9.05
CA GLU A 29 -16.69 -3.09 -10.27
C GLU A 29 -15.21 -3.49 -10.27
N ALA A 30 -14.43 -2.97 -9.33
CA ALA A 30 -12.99 -3.22 -9.24
C ALA A 30 -12.56 -3.80 -7.89
N ILE A 31 -13.52 -4.18 -7.05
CA ILE A 31 -13.22 -4.74 -5.73
C ILE A 31 -12.38 -6.02 -5.87
N GLY A 32 -11.41 -6.20 -4.98
CA GLY A 32 -10.46 -7.31 -5.08
C GLY A 32 -9.29 -7.06 -6.02
N THR A 33 -9.17 -5.83 -6.55
CA THR A 33 -8.02 -5.44 -7.37
C THR A 33 -7.23 -4.32 -6.71
N CYS A 34 -5.98 -4.17 -7.12
CA CYS A 34 -5.13 -3.09 -6.65
C CYS A 34 -4.24 -2.57 -7.79
N ILE A 35 -3.68 -1.40 -7.58
CA ILE A 35 -2.65 -0.84 -8.46
C ILE A 35 -1.38 -0.71 -7.63
N GLU A 36 -0.30 -1.36 -8.07
CA GLU A 36 0.99 -1.25 -7.40
C GLU A 36 2.13 -1.31 -8.42
N ALA A 37 3.32 -0.93 -8.01
CA ALA A 37 4.49 -1.06 -8.86
C ALA A 37 4.92 -2.52 -8.93
N ASP A 38 5.11 -3.03 -10.14
CA ASP A 38 5.63 -4.36 -10.37
C ASP A 38 7.02 -4.51 -9.73
N ALA A 39 7.27 -5.65 -9.08
CA ALA A 39 8.50 -5.87 -8.32
C ALA A 39 9.77 -5.83 -9.19
N VAL A 40 9.65 -6.21 -10.45
CA VAL A 40 10.78 -6.26 -11.38
C VAL A 40 10.92 -4.95 -12.17
N SER A 41 9.85 -4.55 -12.87
CA SER A 41 9.86 -3.34 -13.71
C SER A 41 9.74 -2.05 -12.91
N ARG A 42 9.22 -2.13 -11.69
CA ARG A 42 8.92 -0.99 -10.81
C ARG A 42 7.98 0.02 -11.46
N THR A 43 7.13 -0.45 -12.36
CA THR A 43 6.12 0.34 -13.06
C THR A 43 4.75 -0.06 -12.56
N ALA A 44 3.86 0.91 -12.32
CA ALA A 44 2.51 0.66 -11.83
C ALA A 44 1.73 -0.24 -12.78
N ALA A 45 1.08 -1.24 -12.22
CA ALA A 45 0.23 -2.18 -12.95
C ALA A 45 -0.93 -2.62 -12.05
N GLN A 46 -1.97 -3.16 -12.68
CA GLN A 46 -3.13 -3.67 -11.95
C GLN A 46 -2.93 -5.14 -11.62
N PHE A 47 -3.22 -5.48 -10.36
CA PHE A 47 -3.13 -6.85 -9.85
C PHE A 47 -4.45 -7.26 -9.20
N SER A 48 -4.66 -8.56 -9.10
CA SER A 48 -5.80 -9.13 -8.38
C SER A 48 -5.36 -9.41 -6.94
N ARG A 49 -5.71 -8.51 -6.04
CA ARG A 49 -5.41 -8.64 -4.60
C ARG A 49 -6.53 -8.04 -3.77
N PRO A 50 -7.04 -8.78 -2.79
CA PRO A 50 -8.05 -8.26 -1.88
C PRO A 50 -7.45 -7.25 -0.90
N LEU A 51 -8.31 -6.40 -0.38
CA LEU A 51 -7.94 -5.48 0.69
C LEU A 51 -7.49 -6.27 1.92
N PRO A 52 -6.36 -5.92 2.55
CA PRO A 52 -5.95 -6.57 3.80
C PRO A 52 -7.03 -6.48 4.86
N LYS A 53 -7.20 -7.57 5.62
CA LYS A 53 -8.29 -7.69 6.58
C LYS A 53 -8.36 -6.55 7.58
N LYS A 54 -7.21 -6.16 8.13
CA LYS A 54 -7.16 -5.07 9.13
C LYS A 54 -7.61 -3.74 8.54
N ILE A 55 -7.23 -3.44 7.31
CA ILE A 55 -7.64 -2.21 6.63
C ILE A 55 -9.15 -2.25 6.36
N GLY A 56 -9.67 -3.39 5.92
CA GLY A 56 -11.10 -3.59 5.73
C GLY A 56 -11.90 -3.38 7.02
N GLU A 57 -11.39 -3.86 8.14
CA GLU A 57 -12.01 -3.66 9.45
C GLU A 57 -12.02 -2.18 9.85
N MET A 58 -10.95 -1.45 9.57
CA MET A 58 -10.87 -0.02 9.85
C MET A 58 -11.87 0.79 9.03
N VAL A 59 -12.05 0.42 7.77
CA VAL A 59 -13.05 1.06 6.91
C VAL A 59 -14.46 0.75 7.41
N ALA A 60 -14.74 -0.52 7.70
CA ALA A 60 -16.06 -0.95 8.16
C ALA A 60 -16.46 -0.36 9.51
N SER A 61 -15.52 -0.21 10.43
CA SER A 61 -15.77 0.34 11.77
C SER A 61 -15.81 1.87 11.80
N GLY A 62 -15.41 2.54 10.71
CA GLY A 62 -15.28 3.99 10.67
C GLY A 62 -14.00 4.53 11.31
N ALA A 63 -13.05 3.66 11.64
CA ALA A 63 -11.74 4.09 12.14
C ALA A 63 -10.94 4.83 11.07
N LEU A 64 -11.14 4.46 9.80
CA LEU A 64 -10.59 5.19 8.66
C LEU A 64 -11.75 5.66 7.80
N LYS A 65 -11.97 6.97 7.77
CA LYS A 65 -13.11 7.59 7.06
C LYS A 65 -12.70 8.08 5.67
N PRO A 66 -13.68 8.23 4.75
CA PRO A 66 -13.40 8.80 3.43
C PRO A 66 -12.66 10.14 3.52
N ASN A 67 -11.65 10.28 2.68
CA ASN A 67 -10.83 11.49 2.55
C ASN A 67 -10.11 11.88 3.83
N THR A 68 -9.73 10.88 4.62
CA THR A 68 -8.86 11.03 5.79
C THR A 68 -7.69 10.06 5.69
N TYR A 69 -6.72 10.21 6.57
CA TYR A 69 -5.56 9.34 6.59
C TYR A 69 -5.15 9.01 8.03
N CYS A 70 -4.37 7.96 8.17
CA CYS A 70 -3.68 7.64 9.42
C CYS A 70 -2.26 7.15 9.12
N THR A 71 -1.42 7.12 10.14
CA THR A 71 -0.02 6.71 10.01
C THR A 71 0.35 5.73 11.11
N ALA A 72 1.52 5.11 10.98
CA ALA A 72 2.14 4.27 12.02
C ALA A 72 1.36 3.01 12.38
N LEU A 73 0.86 2.28 11.37
CA LEU A 73 0.20 0.99 11.56
C LEU A 73 1.13 -0.14 11.16
N THR A 74 0.86 -1.34 11.69
CA THR A 74 1.52 -2.57 11.27
C THR A 74 0.47 -3.52 10.72
N THR A 75 0.69 -4.04 9.50
CA THR A 75 -0.20 -5.03 8.89
C THR A 75 0.63 -6.19 8.35
N ILE A 76 -0.06 -7.22 7.87
CA ILE A 76 0.58 -8.33 7.16
C ILE A 76 0.25 -8.17 5.68
N TYR A 77 1.30 -8.16 4.86
CA TYR A 77 1.21 -8.03 3.42
C TYR A 77 2.04 -9.16 2.78
N ASP A 78 1.40 -9.97 1.93
CA ASP A 78 2.04 -11.13 1.29
C ASP A 78 2.76 -12.05 2.28
N GLY A 79 2.17 -12.24 3.48
CA GLY A 79 2.78 -13.07 4.51
C GLY A 79 3.92 -12.40 5.27
N GLU A 80 4.34 -11.21 4.87
CA GLU A 80 5.36 -10.44 5.56
C GLU A 80 4.73 -9.40 6.47
N LYS A 81 5.35 -9.20 7.62
CA LYS A 81 4.96 -8.12 8.52
C LYS A 81 5.58 -6.84 8.01
N VAL A 82 4.74 -5.87 7.67
CA VAL A 82 5.19 -4.56 7.20
C VAL A 82 4.60 -3.45 8.05
N ALA A 83 5.36 -2.39 8.24
CA ALA A 83 4.85 -1.19 8.87
C ALA A 83 4.17 -0.33 7.82
N ASN A 84 2.90 -0.02 8.01
CA ASN A 84 2.24 0.99 7.18
C ASN A 84 2.72 2.36 7.64
N THR A 85 3.45 3.05 6.77
CA THR A 85 3.85 4.43 7.01
C THR A 85 2.64 5.34 6.91
N GLY A 86 1.71 5.01 6.03
CA GLY A 86 0.47 5.76 5.89
C GLY A 86 -0.60 5.00 5.15
N LEU A 87 -1.84 5.26 5.53
CA LEU A 87 -3.05 4.82 4.83
C LEU A 87 -3.89 6.04 4.54
N LEU A 88 -4.26 6.23 3.28
CA LEU A 88 -5.11 7.34 2.84
C LEU A 88 -6.35 6.78 2.15
N TYR A 89 -7.52 7.05 2.69
CA TYR A 89 -8.78 6.67 2.08
C TYR A 89 -9.24 7.80 1.15
N VAL A 90 -9.16 7.56 -0.16
CA VAL A 90 -9.59 8.54 -1.17
C VAL A 90 -10.93 8.12 -1.73
N LYS A 91 -11.93 8.98 -1.58
CA LYS A 91 -13.26 8.76 -2.16
C LYS A 91 -13.67 10.01 -2.92
N GLN A 92 -13.52 9.96 -4.24
CA GLN A 92 -13.85 11.03 -5.17
C GLN A 92 -14.65 10.43 -6.33
N PRO A 93 -15.97 10.19 -6.13
CA PRO A 93 -16.79 9.48 -7.12
C PRO A 93 -16.81 10.16 -8.49
N GLU A 94 -16.81 11.47 -8.53
CA GLU A 94 -16.82 12.25 -9.78
C GLU A 94 -15.54 12.03 -10.60
N MET A 95 -14.46 11.58 -9.96
CA MET A 95 -13.20 11.24 -10.63
C MET A 95 -13.03 9.74 -10.84
N GLY A 96 -14.03 8.96 -10.44
CA GLY A 96 -13.96 7.51 -10.50
C GLY A 96 -12.95 6.89 -9.53
N ILE A 97 -12.64 7.57 -8.43
CA ILE A 97 -11.66 7.12 -7.44
C ILE A 97 -12.37 6.78 -6.14
N ASP A 98 -12.19 5.54 -5.69
CA ASP A 98 -12.64 5.07 -4.39
C ASP A 98 -11.71 3.94 -3.96
N GLY A 99 -10.85 4.22 -2.98
CA GLY A 99 -9.89 3.22 -2.55
C GLY A 99 -8.94 3.69 -1.47
N ILE A 100 -8.06 2.78 -1.09
CA ILE A 100 -7.08 3.00 -0.03
C ILE A 100 -5.68 3.02 -0.64
N LEU A 101 -4.99 4.14 -0.50
CA LEU A 101 -3.57 4.24 -0.84
C LEU A 101 -2.76 3.88 0.39
N ALA A 102 -1.94 2.83 0.28
CA ALA A 102 -1.10 2.36 1.37
C ALA A 102 0.37 2.56 1.02
N ILE A 103 1.11 3.15 1.94
CA ILE A 103 2.57 3.25 1.88
C ILE A 103 3.12 2.29 2.92
N ASN A 104 3.82 1.26 2.47
CA ASN A 104 4.31 0.17 3.31
C ASN A 104 5.84 0.19 3.37
N PHE A 105 6.37 0.20 4.58
CA PHE A 105 7.80 0.07 4.82
C PHE A 105 8.10 -1.40 5.15
N ARG A 106 9.11 -1.99 4.48
CA ARG A 106 9.44 -3.41 4.64
C ARG A 106 10.37 -3.63 5.85
N GLU A 107 9.78 -3.77 7.02
CA GLU A 107 10.54 -4.00 8.26
C GLU A 107 11.39 -5.25 8.26
N ASN A 108 10.86 -6.35 7.71
CA ASN A 108 11.56 -7.64 7.73
C ASN A 108 12.92 -7.59 7.05
N LYS A 109 13.03 -6.82 5.99
CA LYS A 109 14.29 -6.62 5.27
C LYS A 109 15.37 -6.03 6.18
N TYR A 110 15.01 -5.01 6.95
CA TYR A 110 15.94 -4.36 7.86
C TYR A 110 16.30 -5.23 9.03
N PHE A 111 15.37 -6.00 9.54
CA PHE A 111 15.63 -6.96 10.60
C PHE A 111 16.62 -8.03 10.17
N GLU A 112 16.47 -8.58 8.96
CA GLU A 112 17.39 -9.56 8.40
C GLU A 112 18.78 -8.99 8.22
N ILE A 113 18.90 -7.77 7.69
CA ILE A 113 20.18 -7.10 7.53
C ILE A 113 20.85 -6.88 8.88
N ALA A 114 20.10 -6.44 9.89
CA ALA A 114 20.62 -6.23 11.23
C ALA A 114 21.14 -7.53 11.84
N GLN A 115 20.45 -8.66 11.64
CA GLN A 115 20.91 -9.96 12.10
C GLN A 115 22.21 -10.37 11.40
N GLU A 116 22.32 -10.20 10.11
CA GLU A 116 23.54 -10.50 9.36
C GLU A 116 24.73 -9.69 9.88
N LEU A 117 24.53 -8.41 10.13
CA LEU A 117 25.59 -7.54 10.68
C LEU A 117 26.03 -8.00 12.06
N LEU A 118 25.12 -8.45 12.90
CA LEU A 118 25.43 -8.98 14.23
C LEU A 118 26.26 -10.24 14.16
N TYR A 119 25.96 -11.13 13.20
CA TYR A 119 26.72 -12.37 13.05
C TYR A 119 28.08 -12.17 12.39
N MET A 120 28.27 -11.09 11.67
CA MET A 120 29.54 -10.74 11.04
C MET A 120 30.52 -10.02 11.96
N SER A 121 30.04 -9.54 13.07
CA SER A 121 30.87 -8.86 14.07
C SER A 121 31.44 -9.80 15.16
#